data_3e9ba5fdf32cb07c519e9297da3d9e5e
#
_entry.id   3e9ba5fdf32cb07c519e9297da3d9e5e
#
_cell.length_a   1.000
_cell.length_b   1.000
_cell.length_c   1.000
_cell.angle_alpha   90.00
_cell.angle_beta   90.00
_cell.angle_gamma   90.00
#
_symmetry.space_group_name_H-M   'P 1'
#
loop_
_entity.id
_entity.type
_entity.pdbx_description
1 polymer ?
#
loop_
_entity_poly.entity_id
_entity_poly.type
_entity_poly.pdbx_seq_one_letter_code
_entity_poly.pdbx_strand_id
1 'polypeptide(L)'
;MSQRTILIIDDNEDIRENTAEILSLGGYKTVTAENGKKGVEAALAAKPDLIVCDIMMPELDGYGVLHLLRKNPETENIPLIFLTAKAERSDLRKGMEMGADDYVTKPFEEIELMNAIESRLKKYDVLQKKYDPSGKGLSELANDLRENGMLQFNPDNYNSEIYTKKQVIYAEGKRPRFLYYVVKGKVKGFKTHEDGKEYITDLYSDGDFVGYPALIEEKNYDDSAVALEDTEIVQVPREDFQQMIEGNITVASKFIRIITQNVKEKEERLLSLAYSSLRKRVAKALVDIHGKFNAAGENKPIEISREDIAHYVGTATESLIRTLSDFKSEKLIEIKDGKISISNIEKLKHLLY
;
A
#
# COMPACT_ATOMS: atom_id res chain seq x y z
N MET A 1 -6.37 18.49 12.51
CA MET A 1 -5.49 18.33 11.32
C MET A 1 -4.63 19.56 11.22
N SER A 2 -3.33 19.46 10.99
CA SER A 2 -2.45 20.62 10.74
C SER A 2 -2.87 21.29 9.43
N GLN A 3 -2.93 22.60 9.41
CA GLN A 3 -3.26 23.38 8.21
C GLN A 3 -2.17 23.15 7.16
N ARG A 4 -2.55 22.77 5.93
CA ARG A 4 -1.60 22.49 4.85
C ARG A 4 -1.02 23.75 4.27
N THR A 5 0.26 23.68 3.90
CA THR A 5 1.01 24.80 3.34
C THR A 5 1.17 24.66 1.84
N ILE A 6 0.76 25.67 1.08
CA ILE A 6 0.93 25.76 -0.37
C ILE A 6 1.91 26.88 -0.72
N LEU A 7 2.93 26.57 -1.50
CA LEU A 7 3.85 27.55 -2.05
C LEU A 7 3.37 28.04 -3.41
N ILE A 8 3.28 29.34 -3.60
CA ILE A 8 2.89 30.02 -4.83
C ILE A 8 4.11 30.73 -5.40
N ILE A 9 4.48 30.41 -6.63
CA ILE A 9 5.62 31.01 -7.34
C ILE A 9 5.09 31.67 -8.62
N ASP A 10 5.09 33.00 -8.66
CA ASP A 10 4.61 33.78 -9.80
C ASP A 10 5.31 35.15 -9.79
N ASP A 11 5.81 35.64 -10.91
CA ASP A 11 6.49 36.93 -10.97
C ASP A 11 5.51 38.12 -10.99
N ASN A 12 4.26 37.86 -11.39
CA ASN A 12 3.19 38.86 -11.36
C ASN A 12 2.59 38.97 -9.95
N GLU A 13 2.76 40.14 -9.32
CA GLU A 13 2.31 40.41 -7.94
C GLU A 13 0.80 40.24 -7.78
N ASP A 14 -0.01 40.78 -8.72
CA ASP A 14 -1.48 40.71 -8.65
C ASP A 14 -1.98 39.27 -8.71
N ILE A 15 -1.41 38.44 -9.60
CA ILE A 15 -1.76 37.02 -9.71
C ILE A 15 -1.33 36.26 -8.47
N ARG A 16 -0.13 36.52 -7.97
CA ARG A 16 0.43 35.89 -6.79
C ARG A 16 -0.41 36.16 -5.54
N GLU A 17 -0.79 37.43 -5.32
CA GLU A 17 -1.63 37.85 -4.18
C GLU A 17 -3.06 37.30 -4.30
N ASN A 18 -3.69 37.42 -5.45
CA ASN A 18 -5.03 36.86 -5.68
C ASN A 18 -5.06 35.34 -5.48
N THR A 19 -4.07 34.63 -6.00
CA THR A 19 -3.94 33.18 -5.79
C THR A 19 -3.78 32.85 -4.31
N ALA A 20 -2.97 33.62 -3.58
CA ALA A 20 -2.78 33.42 -2.14
C ALA A 20 -4.05 33.69 -1.34
N GLU A 21 -4.85 34.70 -1.72
CA GLU A 21 -6.13 35.01 -1.11
C GLU A 21 -7.14 33.88 -1.31
N ILE A 22 -7.32 33.41 -2.55
CA ILE A 22 -8.17 32.28 -2.90
C ILE A 22 -7.84 31.05 -2.04
N LEU A 23 -6.55 30.70 -1.96
CA LEU A 23 -6.11 29.53 -1.20
C LEU A 23 -6.25 29.71 0.31
N SER A 24 -6.05 30.92 0.82
CA SER A 24 -6.28 31.22 2.23
C SER A 24 -7.75 31.12 2.62
N LEU A 25 -8.67 31.58 1.77
CA LEU A 25 -10.10 31.40 1.92
C LEU A 25 -10.50 29.93 1.88
N GLY A 26 -9.81 29.13 1.08
CA GLY A 26 -9.94 27.66 1.04
C GLY A 26 -9.35 26.92 2.24
N GLY A 27 -8.80 27.65 3.24
CA GLY A 27 -8.31 27.08 4.50
C GLY A 27 -6.85 26.61 4.46
N TYR A 28 -6.09 26.94 3.41
CA TYR A 28 -4.66 26.62 3.28
C TYR A 28 -3.79 27.73 3.90
N LYS A 29 -2.60 27.33 4.37
CA LYS A 29 -1.53 28.29 4.68
C LYS A 29 -0.75 28.56 3.40
N THR A 30 -0.51 29.81 3.07
CA THR A 30 0.20 30.20 1.84
C THR A 30 1.60 30.73 2.14
N VAL A 31 2.53 30.36 1.27
CA VAL A 31 3.88 30.95 1.19
C VAL A 31 4.04 31.43 -0.25
N THR A 32 4.61 32.59 -0.47
CA THR A 32 4.73 33.19 -1.81
C THR A 32 6.18 33.43 -2.18
N ALA A 33 6.50 33.34 -3.47
CA ALA A 33 7.80 33.68 -4.03
C ALA A 33 7.63 34.41 -5.36
N GLU A 34 8.40 35.46 -5.58
CA GLU A 34 8.27 36.37 -6.73
C GLU A 34 9.07 35.94 -7.97
N ASN A 35 9.83 34.85 -7.90
CA ASN A 35 10.59 34.29 -9.01
C ASN A 35 11.00 32.84 -8.72
N GLY A 36 11.48 32.13 -9.74
CA GLY A 36 11.85 30.72 -9.65
C GLY A 36 12.96 30.44 -8.64
N LYS A 37 13.97 31.31 -8.50
CA LYS A 37 15.08 31.12 -7.54
C LYS A 37 14.56 31.16 -6.11
N LYS A 38 13.84 32.26 -5.75
CA LYS A 38 13.20 32.39 -4.44
C LYS A 38 12.18 31.27 -4.18
N GLY A 39 11.52 30.78 -5.23
CA GLY A 39 10.62 29.63 -5.16
C GLY A 39 11.32 28.35 -4.71
N VAL A 40 12.49 28.04 -5.28
CA VAL A 40 13.29 26.88 -4.85
C VAL A 40 13.78 27.03 -3.42
N GLU A 41 14.26 28.20 -3.03
CA GLU A 41 14.70 28.50 -1.66
C GLU A 41 13.53 28.35 -0.65
N ALA A 42 12.36 28.91 -1.00
CA ALA A 42 11.16 28.81 -0.17
C ALA A 42 10.65 27.35 -0.05
N ALA A 43 10.73 26.57 -1.11
CA ALA A 43 10.36 25.15 -1.07
C ALA A 43 11.23 24.34 -0.12
N LEU A 44 12.54 24.58 -0.11
CA LEU A 44 13.50 23.94 0.81
C LEU A 44 13.28 24.36 2.26
N ALA A 45 13.00 25.65 2.49
CA ALA A 45 12.82 26.19 3.83
C ALA A 45 11.47 25.81 4.46
N ALA A 46 10.38 25.92 3.69
CA ALA A 46 9.01 25.74 4.19
C ALA A 46 8.52 24.31 4.07
N LYS A 47 9.11 23.48 3.19
CA LYS A 47 8.66 22.10 2.85
C LYS A 47 7.15 22.05 2.65
N PRO A 48 6.61 22.76 1.64
CA PRO A 48 5.17 22.87 1.44
C PRO A 48 4.55 21.51 1.05
N ASP A 49 3.25 21.37 1.28
CA ASP A 49 2.49 20.16 0.89
C ASP A 49 2.21 20.14 -0.63
N LEU A 50 2.22 21.31 -1.30
CA LEU A 50 2.02 21.45 -2.74
C LEU A 50 2.61 22.77 -3.21
N ILE A 51 3.07 22.79 -4.48
CA ILE A 51 3.61 23.99 -5.15
C ILE A 51 2.72 24.32 -6.33
N VAL A 52 2.33 25.60 -6.43
CA VAL A 52 1.67 26.21 -7.60
C VAL A 52 2.70 27.15 -8.22
N CYS A 53 3.09 26.91 -9.47
CA CYS A 53 4.20 27.62 -10.10
C CYS A 53 3.82 28.14 -11.49
N ASP A 54 4.05 29.43 -11.73
CA ASP A 54 4.00 29.96 -13.09
C ASP A 54 5.12 29.37 -13.95
N ILE A 55 4.84 29.16 -15.24
CA ILE A 55 5.83 28.66 -16.19
C ILE A 55 6.74 29.80 -16.67
N MET A 56 6.15 30.93 -16.99
CA MET A 56 6.84 32.03 -17.69
C MET A 56 7.35 33.08 -16.71
N MET A 57 8.49 32.82 -16.11
CA MET A 57 9.14 33.75 -15.16
C MET A 57 10.56 34.13 -15.61
N PRO A 58 11.04 35.34 -15.30
CA PRO A 58 12.41 35.74 -15.58
C PRO A 58 13.43 34.97 -14.74
N GLU A 59 14.67 34.92 -15.20
CA GLU A 59 15.84 34.26 -14.60
C GLU A 59 15.75 32.72 -14.53
N LEU A 60 14.73 32.17 -13.87
CA LEU A 60 14.48 30.73 -13.73
C LEU A 60 12.99 30.48 -13.99
N ASP A 61 12.69 29.86 -15.12
CA ASP A 61 11.33 29.50 -15.50
C ASP A 61 10.77 28.35 -14.65
N GLY A 62 9.47 28.08 -14.73
CA GLY A 62 8.80 27.02 -13.96
C GLY A 62 9.36 25.63 -14.27
N TYR A 63 9.82 25.36 -15.49
CA TYR A 63 10.47 24.09 -15.83
C TYR A 63 11.81 23.91 -15.12
N GLY A 64 12.58 25.00 -15.04
CA GLY A 64 13.82 25.03 -14.27
C GLY A 64 13.59 24.82 -12.78
N VAL A 65 12.54 25.43 -12.22
CA VAL A 65 12.11 25.19 -10.83
C VAL A 65 11.82 23.70 -10.62
N LEU A 66 10.96 23.10 -11.44
CA LEU A 66 10.61 21.67 -11.35
C LEU A 66 11.85 20.79 -11.42
N HIS A 67 12.76 21.05 -12.38
CA HIS A 67 13.98 20.29 -12.53
C HIS A 67 14.88 20.32 -11.29
N LEU A 68 15.03 21.48 -10.66
CA LEU A 68 15.84 21.62 -9.44
C LEU A 68 15.18 20.93 -8.24
N LEU A 69 13.85 21.06 -8.09
CA LEU A 69 13.09 20.40 -7.03
C LEU A 69 13.14 18.89 -7.15
N ARG A 70 13.02 18.32 -8.37
CA ARG A 70 13.08 16.86 -8.60
C ARG A 70 14.47 16.26 -8.36
N LYS A 71 15.54 17.08 -8.39
CA LYS A 71 16.90 16.61 -8.07
C LYS A 71 17.22 16.58 -6.57
N ASN A 72 16.40 17.19 -5.73
CA ASN A 72 16.65 17.25 -4.30
C ASN A 72 15.73 16.27 -3.56
N PRO A 73 16.28 15.28 -2.78
CA PRO A 73 15.51 14.28 -2.04
C PRO A 73 14.47 14.87 -1.06
N GLU A 74 14.66 16.09 -0.58
CA GLU A 74 13.72 16.73 0.34
C GLU A 74 12.49 17.33 -0.36
N THR A 75 12.58 17.62 -1.66
CA THR A 75 11.53 18.28 -2.44
C THR A 75 11.06 17.47 -3.65
N GLU A 76 11.74 16.39 -4.01
CA GLU A 76 11.46 15.59 -5.21
C GLU A 76 10.03 15.03 -5.29
N ASN A 77 9.42 14.78 -4.13
CA ASN A 77 8.09 14.21 -4.04
C ASN A 77 6.98 15.24 -3.80
N ILE A 78 7.30 16.53 -3.66
CA ILE A 78 6.28 17.58 -3.47
C ILE A 78 5.50 17.76 -4.77
N PRO A 79 4.16 17.63 -4.77
CA PRO A 79 3.36 17.82 -5.97
C PRO A 79 3.47 19.26 -6.48
N LEU A 80 3.59 19.41 -7.81
CA LEU A 80 3.71 20.70 -8.47
C LEU A 80 2.67 20.84 -9.58
N ILE A 81 1.90 21.92 -9.49
CA ILE A 81 0.91 22.35 -10.49
C ILE A 81 1.44 23.58 -11.22
N PHE A 82 1.46 23.54 -12.54
CA PHE A 82 1.80 24.71 -13.32
C PHE A 82 0.60 25.63 -13.53
N LEU A 83 0.83 26.96 -13.40
CA LEU A 83 -0.05 27.98 -13.96
C LEU A 83 0.52 28.39 -15.33
N THR A 84 -0.33 28.41 -16.37
CA THR A 84 0.12 28.72 -17.72
C THR A 84 -0.84 29.64 -18.44
N ALA A 85 -0.32 30.65 -19.13
CA ALA A 85 -1.09 31.37 -20.13
C ALA A 85 -1.37 30.37 -21.28
N LYS A 86 -2.57 30.44 -21.90
CA LYS A 86 -3.10 29.54 -22.94
C LYS A 86 -1.99 29.00 -23.86
N ALA A 87 -1.43 27.84 -23.47
CA ALA A 87 -0.24 27.29 -24.07
C ALA A 87 -0.60 26.31 -25.19
N GLU A 88 0.24 26.19 -26.21
CA GLU A 88 0.13 25.16 -27.22
C GLU A 88 0.20 23.77 -26.57
N ARG A 89 -0.51 22.79 -27.12
CA ARG A 89 -0.52 21.41 -26.64
C ARG A 89 0.89 20.81 -26.45
N SER A 90 1.88 21.34 -27.17
CA SER A 90 3.31 20.99 -27.07
C SER A 90 3.92 21.31 -25.71
N ASP A 91 3.61 22.47 -25.14
CA ASP A 91 4.21 22.95 -23.87
C ASP A 91 3.60 22.20 -22.68
N LEU A 92 2.30 21.92 -22.73
CA LEU A 92 1.63 21.10 -21.72
C LEU A 92 2.21 19.68 -21.67
N ARG A 93 2.45 19.07 -22.84
CA ARG A 93 3.07 17.73 -22.94
C ARG A 93 4.48 17.74 -22.35
N LYS A 94 5.29 18.76 -22.63
CA LYS A 94 6.63 18.92 -22.09
C LYS A 94 6.64 18.97 -20.56
N GLY A 95 5.75 19.75 -19.94
CA GLY A 95 5.63 19.83 -18.48
C GLY A 95 5.29 18.48 -17.84
N MET A 96 4.35 17.74 -18.42
CA MET A 96 3.97 16.42 -17.95
C MET A 96 5.09 15.38 -18.13
N GLU A 97 5.81 15.40 -19.24
CA GLU A 97 7.00 14.54 -19.48
C GLU A 97 8.13 14.84 -18.50
N MET A 98 8.24 16.09 -18.03
CA MET A 98 9.24 16.48 -17.01
C MET A 98 8.81 16.16 -15.57
N GLY A 99 7.62 15.63 -15.35
CA GLY A 99 7.15 15.19 -14.04
C GLY A 99 6.34 16.24 -13.26
N ALA A 100 5.71 17.19 -13.94
CA ALA A 100 4.66 18.00 -13.34
C ALA A 100 3.42 17.15 -13.04
N ASP A 101 2.71 17.47 -11.96
CA ASP A 101 1.55 16.70 -11.55
C ASP A 101 0.27 17.16 -12.22
N ASP A 102 0.17 18.45 -12.55
CA ASP A 102 -0.98 19.06 -13.23
C ASP A 102 -0.64 20.43 -13.82
N TYR A 103 -1.63 21.02 -14.52
CA TYR A 103 -1.58 22.40 -14.98
C TYR A 103 -2.96 23.06 -14.89
N VAL A 104 -2.99 24.38 -14.68
CA VAL A 104 -4.19 25.22 -14.68
C VAL A 104 -3.93 26.40 -15.63
N THR A 105 -4.85 26.66 -16.57
CA THR A 105 -4.69 27.72 -17.57
C THR A 105 -5.15 29.07 -17.05
N LYS A 106 -4.33 30.11 -17.21
CA LYS A 106 -4.72 31.50 -16.93
C LYS A 106 -5.53 32.11 -18.08
N PRO A 107 -6.61 32.86 -17.82
CA PRO A 107 -7.25 33.08 -16.51
C PRO A 107 -8.01 31.83 -16.05
N PHE A 108 -7.95 31.55 -14.76
CA PHE A 108 -8.62 30.42 -14.13
C PHE A 108 -9.73 30.88 -13.17
N GLU A 109 -10.72 30.04 -12.98
CA GLU A 109 -11.74 30.23 -11.94
C GLU A 109 -11.25 29.63 -10.62
N GLU A 110 -11.69 30.24 -9.50
CA GLU A 110 -11.37 29.77 -8.13
C GLU A 110 -11.63 28.26 -7.96
N ILE A 111 -12.78 27.78 -8.45
CA ILE A 111 -13.18 26.38 -8.37
C ILE A 111 -12.22 25.46 -9.15
N GLU A 112 -11.71 25.90 -10.30
CA GLU A 112 -10.77 25.12 -11.12
C GLU A 112 -9.44 24.92 -10.39
N LEU A 113 -8.87 25.98 -9.84
CA LEU A 113 -7.64 25.92 -9.07
C LEU A 113 -7.80 25.05 -7.80
N MET A 114 -8.89 25.24 -7.07
CA MET A 114 -9.18 24.47 -5.85
C MET A 114 -9.33 22.98 -6.16
N ASN A 115 -10.05 22.61 -7.20
CA ASN A 115 -10.23 21.22 -7.61
C ASN A 115 -8.91 20.56 -8.00
N ALA A 116 -8.04 21.26 -8.75
CA ALA A 116 -6.72 20.78 -9.12
C ALA A 116 -5.86 20.51 -7.87
N ILE A 117 -5.82 21.46 -6.94
CA ILE A 117 -5.07 21.34 -5.68
C ILE A 117 -5.58 20.20 -4.82
N GLU A 118 -6.88 20.14 -4.55
CA GLU A 118 -7.47 19.07 -3.74
C GLU A 118 -7.23 17.68 -4.33
N SER A 119 -7.39 17.55 -5.65
CA SER A 119 -7.13 16.29 -6.35
C SER A 119 -5.68 15.84 -6.17
N ARG A 120 -4.71 16.77 -6.28
CA ARG A 120 -3.28 16.44 -6.16
C ARG A 120 -2.88 16.18 -4.71
N LEU A 121 -3.38 16.94 -3.76
CA LEU A 121 -3.16 16.69 -2.32
C LEU A 121 -3.73 15.34 -1.89
N LYS A 122 -4.97 15.00 -2.30
CA LYS A 122 -5.56 13.69 -2.04
C LYS A 122 -4.70 12.56 -2.62
N LYS A 123 -4.23 12.71 -3.87
CA LYS A 123 -3.35 11.73 -4.52
C LYS A 123 -2.02 11.59 -3.75
N TYR A 124 -1.43 12.70 -3.33
CA TYR A 124 -0.18 12.72 -2.57
C TYR A 124 -0.32 12.05 -1.20
N ASP A 125 -1.40 12.33 -0.46
CA ASP A 125 -1.68 11.69 0.83
C ASP A 125 -1.75 10.17 0.73
N VAL A 126 -2.46 9.72 -0.27
CA VAL A 126 -2.60 8.29 -0.54
C VAL A 126 -1.24 7.65 -0.85
N LEU A 127 -0.34 8.38 -1.54
CA LEU A 127 1.03 7.90 -1.83
C LEU A 127 1.94 7.94 -0.59
N GLN A 128 1.73 8.90 0.32
CA GLN A 128 2.56 9.06 1.53
C GLN A 128 2.09 8.18 2.71
N LYS A 129 0.87 7.67 2.70
CA LYS A 129 0.42 6.74 3.74
C LYS A 129 1.35 5.53 3.79
N LYS A 130 1.98 5.33 4.94
CA LYS A 130 2.70 4.09 5.26
C LYS A 130 1.65 3.06 5.65
N TYR A 131 1.36 2.14 4.75
CA TYR A 131 0.50 1.00 5.07
C TYR A 131 1.27 0.02 5.95
N ASP A 132 0.59 -0.53 6.96
CA ASP A 132 1.12 -1.62 7.77
C ASP A 132 1.44 -2.80 6.84
N PRO A 133 2.66 -3.36 6.88
CA PRO A 133 3.05 -4.51 6.08
C PRO A 133 2.27 -5.78 6.39
N SER A 134 1.62 -5.88 7.54
CA SER A 134 0.64 -6.94 7.81
C SER A 134 -0.56 -6.76 6.87
N GLY A 135 -1.25 -7.84 6.49
CA GLY A 135 -2.37 -7.82 5.53
C GLY A 135 -3.44 -6.75 5.70
N LYS A 136 -3.41 -6.01 6.82
CA LYS A 136 -4.20 -4.79 7.01
C LYS A 136 -3.84 -3.68 6.02
N GLY A 137 -2.59 -3.58 5.57
CA GLY A 137 -2.17 -2.60 4.59
C GLY A 137 -2.85 -2.77 3.23
N LEU A 138 -3.17 -4.01 2.85
CA LEU A 138 -3.94 -4.30 1.63
C LEU A 138 -5.41 -3.91 1.78
N SER A 139 -6.03 -4.20 2.93
CA SER A 139 -7.41 -3.79 3.21
C SER A 139 -7.54 -2.27 3.36
N GLU A 140 -6.59 -1.62 4.02
CA GLU A 140 -6.53 -0.15 4.10
C GLU A 140 -6.34 0.47 2.72
N LEU A 141 -5.49 -0.13 1.88
CA LEU A 141 -5.30 0.27 0.50
C LEU A 141 -6.61 0.13 -0.29
N ALA A 142 -7.29 -1.01 -0.21
CA ALA A 142 -8.55 -1.24 -0.91
C ALA A 142 -9.62 -0.24 -0.45
N ASN A 143 -9.71 0.05 0.84
CA ASN A 143 -10.63 1.03 1.39
C ASN A 143 -10.28 2.47 0.95
N ASP A 144 -9.01 2.86 1.02
CA ASP A 144 -8.57 4.18 0.56
C ASP A 144 -8.81 4.40 -0.93
N LEU A 145 -8.61 3.37 -1.74
CA LEU A 145 -8.88 3.43 -3.18
C LEU A 145 -10.38 3.54 -3.48
N ARG A 146 -11.24 2.92 -2.65
CA ARG A 146 -12.71 3.04 -2.71
C ARG A 146 -13.18 4.42 -2.29
N GLU A 147 -12.76 4.89 -1.11
CA GLU A 147 -13.18 6.17 -0.53
C GLU A 147 -12.77 7.38 -1.39
N ASN A 148 -11.63 7.28 -2.08
CA ASN A 148 -11.13 8.36 -2.93
C ASN A 148 -11.57 8.24 -4.41
N GLY A 149 -12.44 7.28 -4.75
CA GLY A 149 -12.91 7.04 -6.13
C GLY A 149 -11.79 6.66 -7.13
N MET A 150 -10.62 6.27 -6.63
CA MET A 150 -9.45 5.91 -7.43
C MET A 150 -9.48 4.45 -7.89
N LEU A 151 -10.29 3.63 -7.25
CA LEU A 151 -10.68 2.30 -7.73
C LEU A 151 -12.15 2.39 -8.12
N GLN A 152 -12.44 2.16 -9.38
CA GLN A 152 -13.78 1.74 -9.79
C GLN A 152 -14.04 0.28 -9.36
N PHE A 153 -13.25 -0.22 -8.38
CA PHE A 153 -13.44 -1.54 -7.81
C PHE A 153 -14.52 -1.46 -6.73
N ASN A 154 -15.73 -1.76 -7.14
CA ASN A 154 -16.79 -2.11 -6.21
C ASN A 154 -16.91 -3.65 -6.21
N PRO A 155 -16.60 -4.34 -5.09
CA PRO A 155 -16.78 -5.80 -5.01
C PRO A 155 -18.18 -6.23 -5.43
N ASP A 156 -19.19 -5.40 -5.20
CA ASP A 156 -20.59 -5.68 -5.56
C ASP A 156 -20.83 -5.76 -7.09
N ASN A 157 -19.88 -5.26 -7.90
CA ASN A 157 -19.95 -5.36 -9.37
C ASN A 157 -19.40 -6.69 -9.92
N TYR A 158 -18.83 -7.53 -9.06
CA TYR A 158 -18.21 -8.80 -9.44
C TYR A 158 -18.90 -9.97 -8.74
N ASN A 159 -18.76 -11.15 -9.31
CA ASN A 159 -19.32 -12.36 -8.72
C ASN A 159 -18.58 -12.71 -7.42
N SER A 160 -19.32 -12.85 -6.33
CA SER A 160 -18.84 -13.40 -5.07
C SER A 160 -19.12 -14.91 -5.04
N GLU A 161 -18.14 -15.68 -4.58
CA GLU A 161 -18.21 -17.13 -4.43
C GLU A 161 -17.75 -17.53 -3.02
N ILE A 162 -18.45 -18.50 -2.42
CA ILE A 162 -18.10 -19.05 -1.12
C ILE A 162 -17.25 -20.31 -1.33
N TYR A 163 -16.01 -20.24 -0.87
CA TYR A 163 -15.10 -21.38 -0.82
C TYR A 163 -15.18 -22.01 0.55
N THR A 164 -15.55 -23.28 0.59
CA THR A 164 -15.62 -24.03 1.84
C THR A 164 -14.21 -24.32 2.37
N LYS A 165 -14.11 -24.57 3.67
CA LYS A 165 -12.83 -24.94 4.30
C LYS A 165 -12.11 -26.05 3.54
N LYS A 166 -10.82 -25.85 3.25
CA LYS A 166 -9.92 -26.72 2.45
C LYS A 166 -10.21 -26.74 0.95
N GLN A 167 -11.15 -25.96 0.46
CA GLN A 167 -11.37 -25.84 -0.98
C GLN A 167 -10.23 -25.05 -1.62
N VAL A 168 -9.76 -25.54 -2.77
CA VAL A 168 -8.71 -24.89 -3.57
C VAL A 168 -9.30 -23.71 -4.32
N ILE A 169 -8.65 -22.54 -4.20
CA ILE A 169 -8.99 -21.32 -4.92
C ILE A 169 -8.30 -21.31 -6.27
N TYR A 170 -6.99 -21.57 -6.27
CA TYR A 170 -6.20 -21.84 -7.46
C TYR A 170 -5.04 -22.79 -7.13
N ALA A 171 -4.51 -23.45 -8.14
CA ALA A 171 -3.41 -24.42 -8.01
C ALA A 171 -2.18 -23.97 -8.80
N GLU A 172 -1.01 -24.31 -8.29
CA GLU A 172 0.30 -24.14 -8.95
C GLU A 172 0.27 -24.68 -10.39
N GLY A 173 0.94 -24.00 -11.30
CA GLY A 173 1.03 -24.34 -12.72
C GLY A 173 -0.21 -23.96 -13.55
N LYS A 174 -1.30 -23.51 -12.95
CA LYS A 174 -2.49 -23.05 -13.68
C LYS A 174 -2.33 -21.60 -14.13
N ARG A 175 -2.98 -21.27 -15.26
CA ARG A 175 -2.99 -19.92 -15.79
C ARG A 175 -3.92 -19.01 -14.96
N PRO A 176 -3.46 -17.82 -14.50
CA PRO A 176 -4.31 -16.91 -13.73
C PRO A 176 -5.38 -16.30 -14.64
N ARG A 177 -6.63 -16.37 -14.20
CA ARG A 177 -7.80 -15.78 -14.85
C ARG A 177 -8.42 -14.65 -14.07
N PHE A 178 -8.25 -14.68 -12.75
CA PHE A 178 -8.87 -13.75 -11.83
C PHE A 178 -7.84 -13.24 -10.81
N LEU A 179 -8.01 -11.98 -10.40
CA LEU A 179 -7.54 -11.52 -9.11
C LEU A 179 -8.61 -11.87 -8.08
N TYR A 180 -8.22 -12.46 -6.98
CA TYR A 180 -9.15 -12.82 -5.91
C TYR A 180 -9.09 -11.79 -4.79
N TYR A 181 -10.26 -11.32 -4.34
CA TYR A 181 -10.39 -10.41 -3.21
C TYR A 181 -11.15 -11.10 -2.08
N VAL A 182 -10.52 -11.22 -0.91
CA VAL A 182 -11.13 -11.85 0.26
C VAL A 182 -12.09 -10.87 0.91
N VAL A 183 -13.39 -11.11 0.79
CA VAL A 183 -14.43 -10.30 1.44
C VAL A 183 -14.47 -10.63 2.93
N LYS A 184 -14.46 -11.96 3.22
CA LYS A 184 -14.50 -12.48 4.59
C LYS A 184 -13.90 -13.88 4.64
N GLY A 185 -13.05 -14.13 5.62
CA GLY A 185 -12.48 -15.45 5.87
C GLY A 185 -10.96 -15.46 5.85
N LYS A 186 -10.36 -16.64 5.68
CA LYS A 186 -8.92 -16.84 5.74
C LYS A 186 -8.43 -17.76 4.64
N VAL A 187 -7.34 -17.39 3.99
CA VAL A 187 -6.71 -18.15 2.90
C VAL A 187 -5.23 -18.35 3.22
N LYS A 188 -4.69 -19.51 2.87
CA LYS A 188 -3.26 -19.78 2.81
C LYS A 188 -2.78 -19.87 1.37
N GLY A 189 -1.64 -19.23 1.07
CA GLY A 189 -0.81 -19.51 -0.10
C GLY A 189 0.31 -20.46 0.30
N PHE A 190 0.59 -21.48 -0.52
CA PHE A 190 1.62 -22.47 -0.20
C PHE A 190 2.28 -23.04 -1.45
N LYS A 191 3.52 -23.51 -1.27
CA LYS A 191 4.27 -24.29 -2.26
C LYS A 191 4.45 -25.72 -1.76
N THR A 192 4.44 -26.66 -2.69
CA THR A 192 4.68 -28.07 -2.39
C THR A 192 6.08 -28.48 -2.88
N HIS A 193 6.90 -29.00 -1.98
CA HIS A 193 8.17 -29.59 -2.32
C HIS A 193 7.98 -30.95 -3.04
N GLU A 194 8.98 -31.40 -3.80
CA GLU A 194 8.94 -32.69 -4.52
C GLU A 194 8.61 -33.89 -3.61
N ASP A 195 9.01 -33.83 -2.34
CA ASP A 195 8.66 -34.84 -1.31
C ASP A 195 7.21 -34.73 -0.79
N GLY A 196 6.38 -33.87 -1.36
CA GLY A 196 4.99 -33.67 -0.95
C GLY A 196 4.81 -32.80 0.32
N LYS A 197 5.88 -32.18 0.85
CA LYS A 197 5.79 -31.29 2.01
C LYS A 197 5.33 -29.92 1.59
N GLU A 198 4.33 -29.40 2.28
CA GLU A 198 3.86 -28.03 2.07
C GLU A 198 4.68 -27.02 2.89
N TYR A 199 4.90 -25.85 2.30
CA TYR A 199 5.39 -24.67 2.98
C TYR A 199 4.46 -23.49 2.70
N ILE A 200 3.86 -22.93 3.76
CA ILE A 200 2.96 -21.79 3.64
C ILE A 200 3.79 -20.53 3.42
N THR A 201 3.63 -19.96 2.23
CA THR A 201 4.34 -18.75 1.81
C THR A 201 3.64 -17.50 2.30
N ASP A 202 2.32 -17.49 2.32
CA ASP A 202 1.50 -16.32 2.64
C ASP A 202 0.21 -16.72 3.37
N LEU A 203 -0.30 -15.78 4.19
CA LEU A 203 -1.61 -15.87 4.83
C LEU A 203 -2.41 -14.62 4.45
N TYR A 204 -3.68 -14.82 4.12
CA TYR A 204 -4.58 -13.75 3.70
C TYR A 204 -5.83 -13.74 4.56
N SER A 205 -6.37 -12.56 4.80
CA SER A 205 -7.57 -12.29 5.60
C SER A 205 -8.51 -11.32 4.88
N ASP A 206 -9.60 -10.94 5.54
CA ASP A 206 -10.57 -9.97 5.02
C ASP A 206 -9.86 -8.73 4.45
N GLY A 207 -10.20 -8.37 3.23
CA GLY A 207 -9.65 -7.24 2.51
C GLY A 207 -8.37 -7.51 1.70
N ASP A 208 -7.79 -8.70 1.76
CA ASP A 208 -6.57 -9.03 1.02
C ASP A 208 -6.85 -9.44 -0.43
N PHE A 209 -5.88 -9.13 -1.30
CA PHE A 209 -5.84 -9.63 -2.67
C PHE A 209 -4.95 -10.87 -2.77
N VAL A 210 -5.41 -11.89 -3.50
CA VAL A 210 -4.72 -13.18 -3.66
C VAL A 210 -4.49 -13.45 -5.14
N GLY A 211 -3.32 -14.00 -5.50
CA GLY A 211 -2.98 -14.40 -6.87
C GLY A 211 -2.48 -13.29 -7.79
N TYR A 212 -2.33 -12.04 -7.30
CA TYR A 212 -1.87 -10.91 -8.11
C TYR A 212 -0.44 -11.05 -8.68
N PRO A 213 0.55 -11.72 -8.05
CA PRO A 213 1.88 -11.81 -8.62
C PRO A 213 1.88 -12.47 -10.00
N ALA A 214 1.19 -13.60 -10.15
CA ALA A 214 1.09 -14.33 -11.41
C ALA A 214 0.37 -13.52 -12.52
N LEU A 215 -0.58 -12.65 -12.14
CA LEU A 215 -1.26 -11.73 -13.06
C LEU A 215 -0.33 -10.62 -13.55
N ILE A 216 0.47 -10.04 -12.64
CA ILE A 216 1.42 -8.98 -12.96
C ILE A 216 2.58 -9.51 -13.81
N GLU A 217 3.11 -10.70 -13.48
CA GLU A 217 4.19 -11.34 -14.22
C GLU A 217 3.74 -12.00 -15.53
N GLU A 218 2.43 -12.10 -15.77
CA GLU A 218 1.83 -12.80 -16.91
C GLU A 218 2.25 -14.28 -17.04
N LYS A 219 2.51 -14.92 -15.90
CA LYS A 219 2.94 -16.32 -15.80
C LYS A 219 1.87 -17.19 -15.17
N ASN A 220 2.08 -18.51 -15.19
CA ASN A 220 1.27 -19.43 -14.39
C ASN A 220 1.55 -19.23 -12.90
N TYR A 221 0.58 -19.61 -12.05
CA TYR A 221 0.78 -19.58 -10.60
C TYR A 221 2.00 -20.43 -10.21
N ASP A 222 2.86 -19.90 -9.39
CA ASP A 222 4.03 -20.57 -8.82
C ASP A 222 3.77 -21.09 -7.39
N ASP A 223 2.52 -20.97 -6.92
CA ASP A 223 2.00 -21.43 -5.65
C ASP A 223 0.55 -21.90 -5.80
N SER A 224 -0.03 -22.43 -4.73
CA SER A 224 -1.44 -22.78 -4.62
C SER A 224 -2.10 -21.98 -3.50
N ALA A 225 -3.39 -21.69 -3.62
CA ALA A 225 -4.18 -21.04 -2.58
C ALA A 225 -5.38 -21.89 -2.15
N VAL A 226 -5.61 -21.98 -0.83
CA VAL A 226 -6.65 -22.82 -0.20
C VAL A 226 -7.33 -22.03 0.93
N ALA A 227 -8.65 -22.15 1.03
CA ALA A 227 -9.44 -21.59 2.12
C ALA A 227 -9.17 -22.34 3.45
N LEU A 228 -8.81 -21.60 4.51
CA LEU A 228 -8.59 -22.13 5.86
C LEU A 228 -9.88 -22.31 6.66
N GLU A 229 -10.91 -21.58 6.29
CA GLU A 229 -12.29 -21.62 6.80
C GLU A 229 -13.24 -21.29 5.66
N ASP A 230 -14.55 -21.29 5.88
CA ASP A 230 -15.49 -20.86 4.86
C ASP A 230 -15.24 -19.39 4.54
N THR A 231 -14.88 -19.14 3.29
CA THR A 231 -14.30 -17.86 2.85
C THR A 231 -15.08 -17.31 1.66
N GLU A 232 -15.55 -16.09 1.77
CA GLU A 232 -16.20 -15.35 0.70
C GLU A 232 -15.17 -14.60 -0.12
N ILE A 233 -15.13 -14.86 -1.43
CA ILE A 233 -14.14 -14.30 -2.36
C ILE A 233 -14.83 -13.70 -3.56
N VAL A 234 -14.47 -12.47 -3.90
CA VAL A 234 -14.83 -11.83 -5.16
C VAL A 234 -13.77 -12.13 -6.21
N GLN A 235 -14.21 -12.52 -7.40
CA GLN A 235 -13.36 -12.82 -8.55
C GLN A 235 -13.35 -11.64 -9.50
N VAL A 236 -12.19 -10.96 -9.63
CA VAL A 236 -11.97 -9.85 -10.56
C VAL A 236 -11.32 -10.39 -11.83
N PRO A 237 -11.92 -10.24 -13.00
CA PRO A 237 -11.32 -10.67 -14.26
C PRO A 237 -9.92 -10.08 -14.46
N ARG A 238 -9.01 -10.86 -15.08
CA ARG A 238 -7.65 -10.44 -15.38
C ARG A 238 -7.61 -9.12 -16.15
N GLU A 239 -8.48 -8.98 -17.14
CA GLU A 239 -8.56 -7.81 -18.01
C GLU A 239 -8.89 -6.53 -17.21
N ASP A 240 -9.84 -6.63 -16.28
CA ASP A 240 -10.24 -5.51 -15.42
C ASP A 240 -9.09 -5.11 -14.47
N PHE A 241 -8.37 -6.11 -13.93
CA PHE A 241 -7.21 -5.85 -13.09
C PHE A 241 -6.06 -5.19 -13.87
N GLN A 242 -5.79 -5.63 -15.10
CA GLN A 242 -4.80 -5.00 -15.97
C GLN A 242 -5.18 -3.55 -16.27
N GLN A 243 -6.42 -3.27 -16.65
CA GLN A 243 -6.90 -1.90 -16.86
C GLN A 243 -6.76 -1.03 -15.62
N MET A 244 -7.02 -1.57 -14.42
CA MET A 244 -6.84 -0.82 -13.16
C MET A 244 -5.38 -0.43 -12.93
N ILE A 245 -4.42 -1.31 -13.21
CA ILE A 245 -2.99 -1.03 -13.03
C ILE A 245 -2.47 -0.07 -14.11
N GLU A 246 -2.79 -0.33 -15.39
CA GLU A 246 -2.32 0.48 -16.52
C GLU A 246 -2.96 1.86 -16.53
N GLY A 247 -4.23 1.94 -16.19
CA GLY A 247 -5.00 3.20 -16.20
C GLY A 247 -4.71 4.12 -15.00
N ASN A 248 -4.06 3.63 -13.93
CA ASN A 248 -3.86 4.42 -12.73
C ASN A 248 -2.49 4.18 -12.07
N ILE A 249 -1.56 5.11 -12.31
CA ILE A 249 -0.20 5.08 -11.76
C ILE A 249 -0.18 4.98 -10.22
N THR A 250 -1.19 5.53 -9.55
CA THR A 250 -1.31 5.47 -8.08
C THR A 250 -1.62 4.05 -7.62
N VAL A 251 -2.51 3.34 -8.32
CA VAL A 251 -2.81 1.93 -8.06
C VAL A 251 -1.56 1.08 -8.29
N ALA A 252 -0.90 1.25 -9.44
CA ALA A 252 0.33 0.54 -9.77
C ALA A 252 1.43 0.76 -8.71
N SER A 253 1.67 2.01 -8.30
CA SER A 253 2.68 2.35 -7.29
C SER A 253 2.40 1.68 -5.94
N LYS A 254 1.13 1.52 -5.57
CA LYS A 254 0.76 0.84 -4.33
C LYS A 254 0.97 -0.67 -4.41
N PHE A 255 0.64 -1.31 -5.54
CA PHE A 255 0.98 -2.72 -5.74
C PHE A 255 2.50 -2.94 -5.70
N ILE A 256 3.29 -2.06 -6.29
CA ILE A 256 4.77 -2.11 -6.20
C ILE A 256 5.24 -2.06 -4.75
N ARG A 257 4.68 -1.17 -3.91
CA ARG A 257 5.03 -1.10 -2.48
C ARG A 257 4.66 -2.38 -1.73
N ILE A 258 3.49 -2.96 -2.00
CA ILE A 258 3.06 -4.23 -1.41
C ILE A 258 4.04 -5.34 -1.78
N ILE A 259 4.41 -5.45 -3.06
CA ILE A 259 5.37 -6.44 -3.54
C ILE A 259 6.72 -6.25 -2.84
N THR A 260 7.22 -5.02 -2.78
CA THR A 260 8.49 -4.71 -2.12
C THR A 260 8.47 -5.09 -0.64
N GLN A 261 7.37 -4.85 0.04
CA GLN A 261 7.20 -5.23 1.44
C GLN A 261 7.15 -6.75 1.61
N ASN A 262 6.40 -7.45 0.76
CA ASN A 262 6.35 -8.92 0.78
C ASN A 262 7.73 -9.54 0.54
N VAL A 263 8.55 -8.94 -0.33
CA VAL A 263 9.95 -9.38 -0.54
C VAL A 263 10.75 -9.26 0.75
N LYS A 264 10.69 -8.13 1.46
CA LYS A 264 11.39 -7.94 2.75
C LYS A 264 10.96 -8.95 3.80
N GLU A 265 9.67 -9.20 3.93
CA GLU A 265 9.14 -10.19 4.87
C GLU A 265 9.62 -11.61 4.54
N LYS A 266 9.66 -11.96 3.26
CA LYS A 266 10.18 -13.25 2.80
C LYS A 266 11.69 -13.38 3.05
N GLU A 267 12.47 -12.31 2.86
CA GLU A 267 13.90 -12.29 3.23
C GLU A 267 14.11 -12.47 4.74
N GLU A 268 13.35 -11.77 5.58
CA GLU A 268 13.41 -11.95 7.05
C GLU A 268 13.02 -13.37 7.48
N ARG A 269 12.01 -13.97 6.83
CA ARG A 269 11.64 -15.37 7.09
C ARG A 269 12.74 -16.34 6.67
N LEU A 270 13.40 -16.12 5.54
CA LEU A 270 14.54 -16.93 5.10
C LEU A 270 15.70 -16.83 6.10
N LEU A 271 16.07 -15.64 6.56
CA LEU A 271 17.07 -15.44 7.61
C LEU A 271 16.66 -16.14 8.91
N SER A 272 15.40 -16.06 9.28
CA SER A 272 14.88 -16.74 10.47
C SER A 272 14.95 -18.27 10.33
N LEU A 273 14.64 -18.82 9.18
CA LEU A 273 14.78 -20.26 8.90
C LEU A 273 16.22 -20.74 9.00
N ALA A 274 17.17 -19.93 8.52
CA ALA A 274 18.60 -20.29 8.48
C ALA A 274 19.29 -20.17 9.87
N TYR A 275 18.93 -19.14 10.65
CA TYR A 275 19.72 -18.75 11.82
C TYR A 275 18.94 -18.73 13.15
N SER A 276 17.62 -18.77 13.16
CA SER A 276 16.84 -18.74 14.40
C SER A 276 16.56 -20.14 14.92
N SER A 277 16.57 -20.29 16.26
CA SER A 277 16.12 -21.53 16.90
C SER A 277 14.64 -21.81 16.59
N LEU A 278 14.24 -23.07 16.65
CA LEU A 278 12.84 -23.45 16.45
C LEU A 278 11.90 -22.68 17.37
N ARG A 279 12.30 -22.50 18.63
CA ARG A 279 11.55 -21.76 19.63
C ARG A 279 11.28 -20.30 19.19
N LYS A 280 12.30 -19.60 18.69
CA LYS A 280 12.16 -18.24 18.14
C LYS A 280 11.23 -18.22 16.93
N ARG A 281 11.38 -19.18 16.01
CA ARG A 281 10.51 -19.28 14.82
C ARG A 281 9.05 -19.49 15.18
N VAL A 282 8.78 -20.38 16.14
CA VAL A 282 7.40 -20.63 16.61
C VAL A 282 6.83 -19.39 17.30
N ALA A 283 7.61 -18.71 18.14
CA ALA A 283 7.16 -17.46 18.77
C ALA A 283 6.82 -16.39 17.73
N LYS A 284 7.70 -16.18 16.74
CA LYS A 284 7.45 -15.24 15.62
C LYS A 284 6.19 -15.62 14.86
N ALA A 285 6.04 -16.88 14.46
CA ALA A 285 4.87 -17.36 13.73
C ALA A 285 3.56 -17.10 14.47
N LEU A 286 3.51 -17.34 15.79
CA LEU A 286 2.32 -17.06 16.58
C LEU A 286 1.99 -15.55 16.63
N VAL A 287 3.01 -14.70 16.75
CA VAL A 287 2.83 -13.24 16.74
C VAL A 287 2.34 -12.77 15.36
N ASP A 288 2.94 -13.26 14.27
CA ASP A 288 2.60 -12.90 12.89
C ASP A 288 1.17 -13.35 12.55
N ILE A 289 0.82 -14.60 12.84
CA ILE A 289 -0.53 -15.15 12.63
C ILE A 289 -1.58 -14.40 13.44
N HIS A 290 -1.28 -14.11 14.71
CA HIS A 290 -2.17 -13.34 15.57
C HIS A 290 -2.39 -11.93 15.02
N GLY A 291 -1.32 -11.25 14.61
CA GLY A 291 -1.39 -9.92 14.01
C GLY A 291 -2.17 -9.89 12.70
N LYS A 292 -2.02 -10.95 11.87
CA LYS A 292 -2.70 -11.07 10.58
C LYS A 292 -4.22 -11.23 10.73
N PHE A 293 -4.67 -12.06 11.67
CA PHE A 293 -6.08 -12.43 11.79
C PHE A 293 -6.85 -11.69 12.90
N ASN A 294 -6.21 -10.78 13.62
CA ASN A 294 -6.86 -9.97 14.64
C ASN A 294 -6.80 -8.49 14.29
N ALA A 295 -7.92 -7.78 14.43
CA ALA A 295 -7.93 -6.33 14.34
C ALA A 295 -7.14 -5.71 15.51
N ALA A 296 -6.69 -4.45 15.36
CA ALA A 296 -5.95 -3.76 16.41
C ALA A 296 -6.76 -3.72 17.72
N GLY A 297 -6.18 -4.27 18.78
CA GLY A 297 -6.83 -4.36 20.10
C GLY A 297 -7.69 -5.61 20.33
N GLU A 298 -7.91 -6.45 19.32
CA GLU A 298 -8.56 -7.74 19.49
C GLU A 298 -7.54 -8.81 19.92
N ASN A 299 -7.98 -9.76 20.74
CA ASN A 299 -7.20 -10.92 21.16
C ASN A 299 -8.01 -12.21 20.95
N LYS A 300 -8.43 -12.42 19.68
CA LYS A 300 -9.13 -13.66 19.32
C LYS A 300 -8.15 -14.83 19.25
N PRO A 301 -8.57 -16.04 19.62
CA PRO A 301 -7.73 -17.22 19.48
C PRO A 301 -7.30 -17.50 18.04
N ILE A 302 -6.13 -18.07 17.87
CA ILE A 302 -5.64 -18.58 16.58
C ILE A 302 -6.36 -19.90 16.29
N GLU A 303 -7.17 -19.93 15.24
CA GLU A 303 -7.97 -21.06 14.80
C GLU A 303 -7.43 -21.71 13.51
N ILE A 304 -6.13 -21.99 13.51
CA ILE A 304 -5.43 -22.68 12.41
C ILE A 304 -4.98 -24.05 12.90
N SER A 305 -4.94 -25.03 11.99
CA SER A 305 -4.48 -26.37 12.33
C SER A 305 -3.01 -26.38 12.76
N ARG A 306 -2.63 -27.35 13.61
CA ARG A 306 -1.21 -27.52 14.01
C ARG A 306 -0.32 -27.82 12.81
N GLU A 307 -0.85 -28.53 11.84
CA GLU A 307 -0.18 -28.84 10.58
C GLU A 307 0.10 -27.56 9.79
N ASP A 308 -0.90 -26.69 9.59
CA ASP A 308 -0.71 -25.42 8.89
C ASP A 308 0.27 -24.49 9.63
N ILE A 309 0.22 -24.43 10.98
CA ILE A 309 1.20 -23.66 11.75
C ILE A 309 2.61 -24.24 11.56
N ALA A 310 2.75 -25.58 11.53
CA ALA A 310 4.04 -26.24 11.31
C ALA A 310 4.57 -25.95 9.90
N HIS A 311 3.71 -25.99 8.89
CA HIS A 311 4.04 -25.62 7.52
C HIS A 311 4.42 -24.13 7.38
N TYR A 312 3.80 -23.24 8.15
CA TYR A 312 4.15 -21.82 8.20
C TYR A 312 5.50 -21.57 8.87
N VAL A 313 5.81 -22.32 9.94
CA VAL A 313 7.10 -22.25 10.67
C VAL A 313 8.23 -22.93 9.89
N GLY A 314 7.94 -23.85 9.00
CA GLY A 314 8.89 -24.69 8.30
C GLY A 314 9.49 -25.76 9.24
N THR A 315 8.63 -26.52 9.95
CA THR A 315 9.05 -27.56 10.89
C THR A 315 8.09 -28.75 10.87
N ALA A 316 8.51 -29.89 11.46
CA ALA A 316 7.62 -31.01 11.68
C ALA A 316 6.56 -30.71 12.74
N THR A 317 5.34 -31.25 12.56
CA THR A 317 4.21 -31.02 13.47
C THR A 317 4.51 -31.43 14.89
N GLU A 318 5.24 -32.52 15.10
CA GLU A 318 5.62 -33.01 16.43
C GLU A 318 6.54 -32.01 17.17
N SER A 319 7.48 -31.42 16.42
CA SER A 319 8.40 -30.41 16.98
C SER A 319 7.67 -29.13 17.35
N LEU A 320 6.71 -28.71 16.53
CA LEU A 320 5.81 -27.61 16.85
C LEU A 320 5.02 -27.90 18.12
N ILE A 321 4.37 -29.07 18.23
CA ILE A 321 3.54 -29.45 19.39
C ILE A 321 4.37 -29.41 20.69
N ARG A 322 5.60 -29.93 20.69
CA ARG A 322 6.50 -29.83 21.84
C ARG A 322 6.76 -28.38 22.26
N THR A 323 7.12 -27.54 21.29
CA THR A 323 7.38 -26.11 21.57
C THR A 323 6.13 -25.37 22.08
N LEU A 324 4.94 -25.70 21.56
CA LEU A 324 3.68 -25.13 22.06
C LEU A 324 3.37 -25.61 23.49
N SER A 325 3.72 -26.86 23.83
CA SER A 325 3.58 -27.38 25.20
C SER A 325 4.49 -26.64 26.19
N ASP A 326 5.73 -26.33 25.78
CA ASP A 326 6.65 -25.53 26.58
C ASP A 326 6.09 -24.11 26.79
N PHE A 327 5.61 -23.45 25.72
CA PHE A 327 5.00 -22.13 25.84
C PHE A 327 3.76 -22.10 26.73
N LYS A 328 2.95 -23.17 26.72
CA LYS A 328 1.81 -23.33 27.63
C LYS A 328 2.28 -23.46 29.07
N SER A 329 3.29 -24.26 29.35
CA SER A 329 3.84 -24.43 30.69
C SER A 329 4.42 -23.14 31.27
N GLU A 330 5.01 -22.30 30.41
CA GLU A 330 5.53 -20.98 30.72
C GLU A 330 4.47 -19.87 30.79
N LYS A 331 3.19 -20.23 30.57
CA LYS A 331 2.07 -19.30 30.58
C LYS A 331 2.17 -18.17 29.51
N LEU A 332 2.86 -18.44 28.40
CA LEU A 332 2.95 -17.54 27.28
C LEU A 332 1.71 -17.63 26.38
N ILE A 333 1.15 -18.84 26.29
CA ILE A 333 -0.07 -19.15 25.54
C ILE A 333 -1.00 -20.05 26.37
N GLU A 334 -2.28 -20.02 25.99
CA GLU A 334 -3.27 -21.00 26.43
C GLU A 334 -3.75 -21.82 25.24
N ILE A 335 -4.01 -23.10 25.47
CA ILE A 335 -4.58 -24.00 24.45
C ILE A 335 -5.87 -24.57 25.01
N LYS A 336 -7.00 -24.20 24.38
CA LYS A 336 -8.33 -24.67 24.74
C LYS A 336 -9.10 -25.03 23.47
N ASP A 337 -9.72 -26.20 23.45
CA ASP A 337 -10.53 -26.70 22.32
C ASP A 337 -9.81 -26.64 20.97
N GLY A 338 -8.50 -26.93 20.96
CA GLY A 338 -7.67 -26.88 19.77
C GLY A 338 -7.23 -25.47 19.32
N LYS A 339 -7.75 -24.41 19.95
CA LYS A 339 -7.42 -23.01 19.65
C LYS A 339 -6.27 -22.53 20.53
N ILE A 340 -5.44 -21.61 20.00
CA ILE A 340 -4.31 -21.00 20.73
C ILE A 340 -4.64 -19.56 21.05
N SER A 341 -4.66 -19.20 22.31
CA SER A 341 -4.74 -17.82 22.78
C SER A 341 -3.38 -17.36 23.30
N ILE A 342 -2.95 -16.16 22.89
CA ILE A 342 -1.69 -15.57 23.38
C ILE A 342 -1.98 -14.86 24.70
N SER A 343 -1.39 -15.36 25.80
CA SER A 343 -1.58 -14.78 27.13
C SER A 343 -0.72 -13.53 27.35
N ASN A 344 0.49 -13.48 26.73
CA ASN A 344 1.39 -12.35 26.84
C ASN A 344 2.20 -12.15 25.56
N ILE A 345 1.71 -11.27 24.70
CA ILE A 345 2.32 -11.00 23.39
C ILE A 345 3.71 -10.36 23.53
N GLU A 346 3.91 -9.49 24.51
CA GLU A 346 5.19 -8.81 24.71
C GLU A 346 6.29 -9.79 25.15
N LYS A 347 5.97 -10.76 26.01
CA LYS A 347 6.92 -11.82 26.36
C LYS A 347 7.26 -12.71 25.17
N LEU A 348 6.30 -13.03 24.30
CA LEU A 348 6.58 -13.76 23.05
C LEU A 348 7.48 -12.95 22.12
N LYS A 349 7.24 -11.65 21.98
CA LYS A 349 8.11 -10.75 21.21
C LYS A 349 9.51 -10.69 21.80
N HIS A 350 9.68 -10.66 23.14
CA HIS A 350 11.00 -10.68 23.77
C HIS A 350 11.82 -11.95 23.50
N LEU A 351 11.18 -13.06 23.13
CA LEU A 351 11.90 -14.26 22.67
C LEU A 351 12.57 -14.08 21.30
N LEU A 352 12.24 -13.00 20.57
CA LEU A 352 12.76 -12.72 19.24
C LEU A 352 14.12 -12.00 19.27
N TYR A 353 14.49 -11.40 20.43
CA TYR A 353 15.72 -10.63 20.63
C TYR A 353 16.76 -11.32 21.52
#